data_a9cc50d98e35c38632b9356b060d3b84
#
_entry.id   a9cc50d98e35c38632b9356b060d3b84
#
_cell.length_a   1.000
_cell.length_b   1.000
_cell.length_c   1.000
_cell.angle_alpha   90.00
_cell.angle_beta   90.00
_cell.angle_gamma   90.00
#
_symmetry.space_group_name_H-M   'P 1'
#
loop_
_entity.id
_entity.type
_entity.pdbx_description
1 polymer ?
#
loop_
_entity_poly.entity_id
_entity_poly.type
_entity_poly.pdbx_seq_one_letter_code
_entity_poly.pdbx_strand_id
1 'polypeptide(L)'
;MPAGIKIIGDSAFKNCEKLENIDFGDEVEVIKREAFRGCKGLKRVVLPESVRRVGDSVFRDCIAMESLVVENEEIELGERTFENCASLSSVKLRMGMTELYGGVFNSCKSLVEITLPEKLTVLGESSFADCVKLKKIVLPPEVSKVDDMAFNG
;
A
#
# COMPACT_ATOMS: atom_id res chain seq x y z
N MET A 1 12.09 9.84 -10.77
CA MET A 1 12.26 11.20 -10.19
C MET A 1 13.64 11.74 -10.55
N PRO A 2 13.83 13.08 -10.69
CA PRO A 2 15.18 13.64 -10.81
C PRO A 2 16.05 13.31 -9.61
N ALA A 3 17.37 13.23 -9.83
CA ALA A 3 18.33 13.03 -8.74
C ALA A 3 18.23 14.15 -7.69
N GLY A 4 18.46 13.81 -6.43
CA GLY A 4 18.40 14.73 -5.29
C GLY A 4 17.02 14.90 -4.64
N ILE A 5 15.96 14.32 -5.19
CA ILE A 5 14.64 14.36 -4.56
C ILE A 5 14.54 13.23 -3.53
N LYS A 6 14.53 13.61 -2.25
CA LYS A 6 14.40 12.67 -1.12
C LYS A 6 12.99 12.61 -0.54
N ILE A 7 12.20 13.68 -0.67
CA ILE A 7 10.90 13.80 -0.05
C ILE A 7 9.87 14.25 -1.08
N ILE A 8 8.78 13.49 -1.18
CA ILE A 8 7.57 13.89 -1.90
C ILE A 8 6.61 14.46 -0.87
N GLY A 9 6.23 15.73 -1.03
CA GLY A 9 5.42 16.49 -0.07
C GLY A 9 3.97 16.04 0.03
N ASP A 10 3.25 16.57 1.03
CA ASP A 10 1.83 16.30 1.22
C ASP A 10 1.03 16.72 -0.02
N SER A 11 0.19 15.81 -0.51
CA SER A 11 -0.70 16.02 -1.65
C SER A 11 -0.01 16.46 -2.96
N ALA A 12 1.30 16.25 -3.12
CA ALA A 12 2.10 16.80 -4.24
C ALA A 12 1.57 16.43 -5.63
N PHE A 13 0.99 15.23 -5.80
CA PHE A 13 0.39 14.73 -7.04
C PHE A 13 -1.09 14.36 -6.84
N LYS A 14 -1.74 14.87 -5.78
CA LYS A 14 -3.13 14.53 -5.49
C LYS A 14 -4.03 14.86 -6.68
N ASN A 15 -4.88 13.88 -7.06
CA ASN A 15 -5.82 13.99 -8.17
C ASN A 15 -5.15 14.20 -9.55
N CYS A 16 -3.89 13.82 -9.71
CA CYS A 16 -3.28 13.74 -11.04
C CYS A 16 -3.87 12.53 -11.79
N GLU A 17 -5.14 12.63 -12.21
CA GLU A 17 -5.92 11.50 -12.73
C GLU A 17 -5.34 10.86 -14.00
N LYS A 18 -4.56 11.62 -14.78
CA LYS A 18 -3.92 11.14 -16.02
C LYS A 18 -2.53 10.57 -15.80
N LEU A 19 -2.01 10.59 -14.56
CA LEU A 19 -0.73 10.00 -14.25
C LEU A 19 -0.84 8.47 -14.32
N GLU A 20 -0.21 7.86 -15.32
CA GLU A 20 -0.26 6.41 -15.52
C GLU A 20 0.89 5.66 -14.88
N ASN A 21 2.05 6.30 -14.78
CA ASN A 21 3.27 5.69 -14.26
C ASN A 21 4.05 6.68 -13.41
N ILE A 22 4.75 6.18 -12.42
CA ILE A 22 5.69 6.93 -11.60
C ILE A 22 6.96 6.09 -11.40
N ASP A 23 8.11 6.71 -11.59
CA ASP A 23 9.42 6.19 -11.22
C ASP A 23 9.95 7.05 -10.07
N PHE A 24 10.13 6.45 -8.91
CA PHE A 24 10.63 7.13 -7.71
C PHE A 24 12.15 7.35 -7.75
N GLY A 25 12.87 6.64 -8.62
CA GLY A 25 14.33 6.60 -8.58
C GLY A 25 14.83 5.89 -7.32
N ASP A 26 16.09 6.14 -6.97
CA ASP A 26 16.80 5.46 -5.88
C ASP A 26 17.14 6.36 -4.68
N GLU A 27 16.67 7.61 -4.69
CA GLU A 27 16.97 8.58 -3.63
C GLU A 27 15.73 8.99 -2.81
N VAL A 28 14.50 8.70 -3.27
CA VAL A 28 13.28 9.04 -2.52
C VAL A 28 13.20 8.19 -1.25
N GLU A 29 13.19 8.85 -0.10
CA GLU A 29 13.14 8.22 1.22
C GLU A 29 11.75 8.31 1.86
N VAL A 30 11.02 9.41 1.62
CA VAL A 30 9.74 9.71 2.27
C VAL A 30 8.70 10.16 1.24
N ILE A 31 7.53 9.53 1.28
CA ILE A 31 6.34 9.97 0.54
C ILE A 31 5.29 10.38 1.58
N LYS A 32 4.96 11.68 1.62
CA LYS A 32 4.08 12.23 2.63
C LYS A 32 2.60 12.00 2.32
N ARG A 33 1.75 12.33 3.30
CA ARG A 33 0.30 12.10 3.28
C ARG A 33 -0.35 12.51 1.97
N GLU A 34 -1.24 11.65 1.46
CA GLU A 34 -2.07 11.87 0.26
C GLU A 34 -1.29 12.23 -1.02
N ALA A 35 0.02 12.02 -1.08
CA ALA A 35 0.86 12.52 -2.17
C ALA A 35 0.37 12.12 -3.57
N PHE A 36 -0.17 10.91 -3.73
CA PHE A 36 -0.72 10.38 -4.99
C PHE A 36 -2.21 10.01 -4.87
N ARG A 37 -2.91 10.51 -3.84
CA ARG A 37 -4.32 10.20 -3.67
C ARG A 37 -5.13 10.60 -4.90
N GLY A 38 -5.98 9.70 -5.39
CA GLY A 38 -6.85 9.97 -6.54
C GLY A 38 -6.12 10.02 -7.89
N CYS A 39 -4.89 9.49 -7.98
CA CYS A 39 -4.21 9.26 -9.26
C CYS A 39 -4.87 8.06 -9.97
N LYS A 40 -6.06 8.29 -10.54
CA LYS A 40 -6.93 7.24 -11.07
C LYS A 40 -6.36 6.46 -12.25
N GLY A 41 -5.40 7.06 -12.98
CA GLY A 41 -4.72 6.44 -14.12
C GLY A 41 -3.53 5.56 -13.75
N LEU A 42 -3.05 5.65 -12.50
CA LEU A 42 -1.83 4.97 -12.05
C LEU A 42 -2.03 3.46 -11.98
N LYS A 43 -1.28 2.69 -12.81
CA LYS A 43 -1.50 1.25 -13.00
C LYS A 43 -0.56 0.39 -12.18
N ARG A 44 0.69 0.84 -12.01
CA ARG A 44 1.72 0.09 -11.30
C ARG A 44 2.49 1.01 -10.35
N VAL A 45 2.73 0.50 -9.16
CA VAL A 45 3.61 1.16 -8.18
C VAL A 45 4.71 0.19 -7.76
N VAL A 46 5.95 0.66 -7.83
CA VAL A 46 7.11 0.01 -7.22
C VAL A 46 7.69 1.00 -6.21
N LEU A 47 7.67 0.62 -4.95
CA LEU A 47 8.33 1.36 -3.86
C LEU A 47 9.75 0.79 -3.70
N PRO A 48 10.80 1.52 -4.12
CA PRO A 48 12.17 1.02 -4.08
C PRO A 48 12.72 0.91 -2.66
N GLU A 49 13.87 0.27 -2.50
CA GLU A 49 14.53 0.09 -1.19
C GLU A 49 14.85 1.41 -0.48
N SER A 50 15.02 2.51 -1.22
CA SER A 50 15.25 3.84 -0.64
C SER A 50 14.05 4.37 0.15
N VAL A 51 12.81 4.00 -0.24
CA VAL A 51 11.59 4.49 0.42
C VAL A 51 11.42 3.80 1.76
N ARG A 52 11.54 4.57 2.85
CA ARG A 52 11.42 4.11 4.23
C ARG A 52 10.07 4.41 4.85
N ARG A 53 9.42 5.50 4.41
CA ARG A 53 8.14 5.93 4.96
C ARG A 53 7.17 6.34 3.86
N VAL A 54 5.98 5.77 3.92
CA VAL A 54 4.81 6.15 3.12
C VAL A 54 3.71 6.59 4.08
N GLY A 55 3.30 7.84 3.99
CA GLY A 55 2.29 8.43 4.86
C GLY A 55 0.88 7.91 4.62
N ASP A 56 -0.09 8.46 5.38
CA ASP A 56 -1.47 8.03 5.29
C ASP A 56 -2.09 8.36 3.93
N SER A 57 -2.91 7.44 3.44
CA SER A 57 -3.73 7.61 2.23
C SER A 57 -2.93 7.98 0.97
N VAL A 58 -1.64 7.66 0.89
CA VAL A 58 -0.78 8.12 -0.22
C VAL A 58 -1.31 7.68 -1.57
N PHE A 59 -1.76 6.44 -1.73
CA PHE A 59 -2.31 5.90 -2.98
C PHE A 59 -3.81 5.61 -2.89
N ARG A 60 -4.49 6.18 -1.89
CA ARG A 60 -5.93 6.03 -1.76
C ARG A 60 -6.65 6.48 -3.03
N ASP A 61 -7.67 5.76 -3.44
CA ASP A 61 -8.46 6.04 -4.65
C ASP A 61 -7.69 5.93 -5.98
N CYS A 62 -6.53 5.24 -6.00
CA CYS A 62 -5.82 4.88 -7.24
C CYS A 62 -6.51 3.66 -7.89
N ILE A 63 -7.73 3.88 -8.40
CA ILE A 63 -8.66 2.80 -8.80
C ILE A 63 -8.17 1.91 -9.95
N ALA A 64 -7.28 2.41 -10.81
CA ALA A 64 -6.69 1.63 -11.90
C ALA A 64 -5.43 0.87 -11.50
N MET A 65 -4.95 1.00 -10.24
CA MET A 65 -3.74 0.31 -9.81
C MET A 65 -3.95 -1.20 -9.80
N GLU A 66 -3.17 -1.90 -10.63
CA GLU A 66 -3.25 -3.35 -10.81
C GLU A 66 -2.18 -4.09 -9.99
N SER A 67 -1.01 -3.46 -9.83
CA SER A 67 0.13 -4.09 -9.16
C SER A 67 0.91 -3.15 -8.24
N LEU A 68 1.30 -3.72 -7.10
CA LEU A 68 2.15 -3.09 -6.08
C LEU A 68 3.35 -4.00 -5.79
N VAL A 69 4.54 -3.42 -5.81
CA VAL A 69 5.77 -4.06 -5.32
C VAL A 69 6.39 -3.17 -4.26
N VAL A 70 6.66 -3.73 -3.10
CA VAL A 70 7.40 -3.09 -2.01
C VAL A 70 8.75 -3.78 -1.89
N GLU A 71 9.85 -3.04 -2.07
CA GLU A 71 11.21 -3.59 -2.07
C GLU A 71 11.92 -3.42 -0.72
N ASN A 72 11.57 -2.41 0.06
CA ASN A 72 12.17 -2.18 1.38
C ASN A 72 11.52 -3.07 2.45
N GLU A 73 12.33 -3.79 3.21
CA GLU A 73 11.87 -4.67 4.28
C GLU A 73 11.44 -3.92 5.56
N GLU A 74 11.99 -2.73 5.77
CA GLU A 74 11.75 -1.90 6.96
C GLU A 74 10.81 -0.72 6.67
N ILE A 75 10.02 -0.79 5.59
CA ILE A 75 9.12 0.29 5.21
C ILE A 75 7.98 0.48 6.22
N GLU A 76 7.72 1.72 6.57
CA GLU A 76 6.51 2.12 7.30
C GLU A 76 5.42 2.53 6.30
N LEU A 77 4.31 1.81 6.28
CA LEU A 77 3.12 2.17 5.50
C LEU A 77 2.08 2.80 6.42
N GLY A 78 1.66 4.02 6.13
CA GLY A 78 0.61 4.69 6.90
C GLY A 78 -0.78 4.08 6.71
N GLU A 79 -1.76 4.57 7.47
CA GLU A 79 -3.15 4.12 7.37
C GLU A 79 -3.74 4.40 5.99
N ARG A 80 -4.60 3.48 5.53
CA ARG A 80 -5.38 3.62 4.30
C ARG A 80 -4.55 3.90 3.06
N THR A 81 -3.27 3.51 3.08
CA THR A 81 -2.32 3.85 2.01
C THR A 81 -2.81 3.37 0.65
N PHE A 82 -3.39 2.19 0.55
CA PHE A 82 -3.94 1.62 -0.70
C PHE A 82 -5.46 1.42 -0.65
N GLU A 83 -6.15 2.16 0.23
CA GLU A 83 -7.61 2.08 0.32
C GLU A 83 -8.25 2.41 -1.03
N ASN A 84 -9.24 1.61 -1.43
CA ASN A 84 -9.99 1.73 -2.68
C ASN A 84 -9.11 1.68 -3.95
N CYS A 85 -7.99 0.94 -3.91
CA CYS A 85 -7.27 0.52 -5.12
C CYS A 85 -8.04 -0.67 -5.74
N ALA A 86 -9.21 -0.39 -6.32
CA ALA A 86 -10.21 -1.40 -6.67
C ALA A 86 -9.73 -2.45 -7.69
N SER A 87 -8.77 -2.10 -8.56
CA SER A 87 -8.18 -3.00 -9.56
C SER A 87 -6.96 -3.77 -9.04
N LEU A 88 -6.49 -3.50 -7.81
CA LEU A 88 -5.28 -4.10 -7.26
C LEU A 88 -5.46 -5.61 -7.09
N SER A 89 -4.74 -6.37 -7.91
CA SER A 89 -4.82 -7.83 -7.96
C SER A 89 -3.51 -8.52 -7.62
N SER A 90 -2.39 -7.80 -7.73
CA SER A 90 -1.05 -8.33 -7.45
C SER A 90 -0.33 -7.45 -6.44
N VAL A 91 -0.02 -8.02 -5.29
CA VAL A 91 0.71 -7.33 -4.21
C VAL A 91 1.90 -8.18 -3.80
N LYS A 92 3.09 -7.59 -3.83
CA LYS A 92 4.32 -8.19 -3.34
C LYS A 92 4.88 -7.33 -2.23
N LEU A 93 4.77 -7.83 -1.01
CA LEU A 93 5.36 -7.22 0.19
C LEU A 93 6.69 -7.89 0.54
N ARG A 94 7.61 -7.15 1.14
CA ARG A 94 8.84 -7.73 1.72
C ARG A 94 8.54 -8.34 3.08
N MET A 95 9.36 -9.31 3.48
CA MET A 95 9.10 -10.18 4.62
C MET A 95 9.41 -9.56 5.99
N GLY A 96 10.03 -8.39 6.03
CA GLY A 96 10.46 -7.74 7.27
C GLY A 96 9.39 -6.92 8.00
N MET A 97 8.27 -6.60 7.35
CA MET A 97 7.21 -5.77 7.93
C MET A 97 6.55 -6.45 9.14
N THR A 98 6.33 -5.68 10.21
CA THR A 98 5.74 -6.19 11.46
C THR A 98 4.28 -5.79 11.67
N GLU A 99 3.81 -4.74 11.00
CA GLU A 99 2.45 -4.22 11.14
C GLU A 99 1.85 -3.84 9.79
N LEU A 100 0.58 -4.13 9.60
CA LEU A 100 -0.27 -3.55 8.58
C LEU A 100 -1.30 -2.66 9.28
N TYR A 101 -1.17 -1.35 9.07
CA TYR A 101 -2.02 -0.35 9.71
C TYR A 101 -3.47 -0.37 9.20
N GLY A 102 -4.34 0.37 9.89
CA GLY A 102 -5.77 0.38 9.60
C GLY A 102 -6.11 0.75 8.15
N GLY A 103 -7.01 -0.03 7.55
CA GLY A 103 -7.54 0.21 6.21
C GLY A 103 -6.53 0.11 5.06
N VAL A 104 -5.31 -0.41 5.28
CA VAL A 104 -4.23 -0.34 4.29
C VAL A 104 -4.61 -0.92 2.92
N PHE A 105 -5.39 -2.00 2.86
CA PHE A 105 -5.93 -2.61 1.64
C PHE A 105 -7.47 -2.63 1.63
N ASN A 106 -8.12 -1.78 2.43
CA ASN A 106 -9.57 -1.69 2.43
C ASN A 106 -10.11 -1.45 1.02
N SER A 107 -11.16 -2.15 0.64
CA SER A 107 -11.81 -2.06 -0.69
C SER A 107 -10.89 -2.35 -1.89
N CYS A 108 -9.84 -3.15 -1.70
CA CYS A 108 -9.08 -3.73 -2.80
C CYS A 108 -9.86 -4.89 -3.43
N LYS A 109 -10.93 -4.56 -4.15
CA LYS A 109 -11.97 -5.51 -4.63
C LYS A 109 -11.47 -6.57 -5.60
N SER A 110 -10.32 -6.36 -6.23
CA SER A 110 -9.71 -7.31 -7.17
C SER A 110 -8.64 -8.20 -6.54
N LEU A 111 -8.30 -7.99 -5.27
CA LEU A 111 -7.28 -8.78 -4.58
C LEU A 111 -7.81 -10.20 -4.32
N VAL A 112 -7.16 -11.20 -4.93
CA VAL A 112 -7.56 -12.62 -4.82
C VAL A 112 -6.79 -13.36 -3.74
N GLU A 113 -5.51 -13.04 -3.63
CA GLU A 113 -4.60 -13.61 -2.64
C GLU A 113 -3.49 -12.62 -2.30
N ILE A 114 -2.91 -12.75 -1.14
CA ILE A 114 -1.75 -12.00 -0.71
C ILE A 114 -0.89 -12.87 0.21
N THR A 115 0.42 -12.80 0.02
CA THR A 115 1.38 -13.37 0.98
C THR A 115 1.73 -12.31 2.00
N LEU A 116 1.42 -12.58 3.25
CA LEU A 116 1.74 -11.68 4.36
C LEU A 116 3.20 -11.86 4.81
N PRO A 117 3.85 -10.79 5.29
CA PRO A 117 5.20 -10.85 5.86
C PRO A 117 5.28 -11.83 7.04
N GLU A 118 6.34 -12.64 7.10
CA GLU A 118 6.49 -13.68 8.15
C GLU A 118 6.56 -13.09 9.57
N LYS A 119 7.14 -11.88 9.70
CA LYS A 119 7.29 -11.16 10.97
C LYS A 119 6.06 -10.32 11.35
N LEU A 120 4.96 -10.44 10.61
CA LEU A 120 3.76 -9.66 10.90
C LEU A 120 3.16 -10.08 12.23
N THR A 121 2.94 -9.11 13.11
CA THR A 121 2.38 -9.30 14.45
C THR A 121 0.98 -8.72 14.60
N VAL A 122 0.66 -7.67 13.82
CA VAL A 122 -0.61 -6.95 13.91
C VAL A 122 -1.22 -6.74 12.54
N LEU A 123 -2.50 -7.10 12.42
CA LEU A 123 -3.41 -6.68 11.36
C LEU A 123 -4.35 -5.60 11.90
N GLY A 124 -4.20 -4.38 11.42
CA GLY A 124 -4.97 -3.24 11.88
C GLY A 124 -6.43 -3.29 11.46
N GLU A 125 -7.23 -2.43 12.07
CA GLU A 125 -8.68 -2.30 11.82
C GLU A 125 -8.98 -2.16 10.33
N SER A 126 -9.94 -2.96 9.83
CA SER A 126 -10.41 -2.90 8.44
C SER A 126 -9.28 -3.06 7.39
N SER A 127 -8.14 -3.64 7.73
CA SER A 127 -6.95 -3.70 6.85
C SER A 127 -7.21 -4.39 5.51
N PHE A 128 -8.16 -5.35 5.47
CA PHE A 128 -8.64 -6.05 4.26
C PHE A 128 -10.16 -6.03 4.14
N ALA A 129 -10.84 -5.05 4.76
CA ALA A 129 -12.28 -4.95 4.64
C ALA A 129 -12.68 -4.74 3.17
N ASP A 130 -13.84 -5.28 2.77
CA ASP A 130 -14.35 -5.22 1.39
C ASP A 130 -13.39 -5.77 0.31
N CYS A 131 -12.44 -6.62 0.67
CA CYS A 131 -11.65 -7.39 -0.30
C CYS A 131 -12.47 -8.59 -0.80
N VAL A 132 -13.59 -8.32 -1.47
CA VAL A 132 -14.64 -9.30 -1.82
C VAL A 132 -14.19 -10.45 -2.71
N LYS A 133 -13.02 -10.36 -3.35
CA LYS A 133 -12.43 -11.47 -4.13
C LYS A 133 -11.35 -12.23 -3.38
N LEU A 134 -11.02 -11.86 -2.14
CA LEU A 134 -9.99 -12.53 -1.36
C LEU A 134 -10.46 -13.95 -0.98
N LYS A 135 -9.82 -14.94 -1.60
CA LYS A 135 -10.22 -16.35 -1.44
C LYS A 135 -9.42 -17.09 -0.36
N LYS A 136 -8.20 -16.64 -0.15
CA LYS A 136 -7.25 -17.29 0.76
C LYS A 136 -6.32 -16.27 1.37
N ILE A 137 -6.13 -16.37 2.66
CA ILE A 137 -5.07 -15.68 3.39
C ILE A 137 -4.50 -16.65 4.42
N VAL A 138 -3.20 -16.63 4.60
CA VAL A 138 -2.52 -17.41 5.63
C VAL A 138 -1.91 -16.41 6.61
N LEU A 139 -2.36 -16.47 7.85
CA LEU A 139 -1.79 -15.64 8.90
C LEU A 139 -0.44 -16.20 9.32
N PRO A 140 0.62 -15.38 9.34
CA PRO A 140 1.91 -15.77 9.87
C PRO A 140 1.85 -16.18 11.34
N PRO A 141 2.75 -17.05 11.81
CA PRO A 141 2.68 -17.59 13.17
C PRO A 141 2.89 -16.54 14.27
N GLU A 142 3.51 -15.41 13.95
CA GLU A 142 3.76 -14.31 14.88
C GLU A 142 2.56 -13.35 15.02
N VAL A 143 1.51 -13.50 14.24
CA VAL A 143 0.30 -12.67 14.35
C VAL A 143 -0.35 -12.91 15.72
N SER A 144 -0.30 -11.87 16.55
CA SER A 144 -0.88 -11.87 17.90
C SER A 144 -2.16 -11.02 18.00
N LYS A 145 -2.41 -10.17 16.99
CA LYS A 145 -3.58 -9.29 16.99
C LYS A 145 -4.16 -9.17 15.57
N VAL A 146 -5.47 -9.40 15.49
CA VAL A 146 -6.30 -9.07 14.33
C VAL A 146 -7.37 -8.12 14.83
N ASP A 147 -7.32 -6.87 14.40
CA ASP A 147 -8.22 -5.81 14.86
C ASP A 147 -9.63 -5.94 14.27
N ASP A 148 -10.53 -5.09 14.78
CA ASP A 148 -11.93 -5.10 14.39
C ASP A 148 -12.10 -4.93 12.87
N MET A 149 -13.05 -5.69 12.32
CA MET A 149 -13.39 -5.64 10.90
C MET A 149 -12.23 -5.87 9.92
N ALA A 150 -11.10 -6.43 10.37
CA ALA A 150 -9.91 -6.61 9.50
C ALA A 150 -10.22 -7.31 8.17
N PHE A 151 -11.20 -8.19 8.15
CA PHE A 151 -11.67 -8.95 6.97
C PHE A 151 -13.18 -8.83 6.74
N ASN A 152 -13.82 -7.74 7.20
CA ASN A 152 -15.25 -7.56 7.03
C ASN A 152 -15.61 -7.34 5.54
N GLY A 153 -16.61 -8.08 5.01
CA GLY A 153 -17.08 -7.92 3.62
C GLY A 153 -17.13 -9.19 2.82
#